data_f2b6d215552f03203b003cfffebb1d2e
#
_entry.id   f2b6d215552f03203b003cfffebb1d2e
#
_cell.length_a   1.000
_cell.length_b   1.000
_cell.length_c   1.000
_cell.angle_alpha   90.00
_cell.angle_beta   90.00
_cell.angle_gamma   90.00
#
_symmetry.space_group_name_H-M   'P 1'
#
loop_
_entity.id
_entity.type
_entity.pdbx_description
1 polymer ?
#
loop_
_entity_poly.entity_id
_entity_poly.type
_entity_poly.pdbx_seq_one_letter_code
_entity_poly.pdbx_strand_id
1 'polypeptide(L)'
;MKRNIRIIVMGALVINVLIGCSKQNEIPDSTTKLLHAIVESPNEELYHAQPTEIGIGTDAPDQEEADTAQKAVEEEKADWNDAVGDCFSEGMFDTFWNSQERIYFLGASDANDCQTSVKEIELVEVNDNIQHIKVTVQAAPSDSKEAETKDFETEWRVIYDGDDPELIQTIELTDDDGFWGWSVSK
;
A
#
# COMPACT_ATOMS: atom_id res chain seq x y z
N MET A 1 40.25 62.51 32.09
CA MET A 1 39.52 61.36 32.66
C MET A 1 38.82 60.59 31.54
N LYS A 2 39.34 59.43 31.16
CA LYS A 2 38.77 58.58 30.08
C LYS A 2 38.13 57.38 30.75
N ARG A 3 36.81 57.27 30.66
CA ARG A 3 36.05 56.11 31.14
C ARG A 3 35.98 55.06 30.04
N ASN A 4 36.64 53.93 30.26
CA ASN A 4 36.53 52.75 29.41
C ASN A 4 35.23 52.00 29.71
N ILE A 5 34.33 51.94 28.73
CA ILE A 5 33.13 51.09 28.78
C ILE A 5 33.54 49.75 28.19
N ARG A 6 33.56 48.70 29.02
CA ARG A 6 33.71 47.33 28.57
C ARG A 6 32.29 46.79 28.22
N ILE A 7 32.06 46.59 26.94
CA ILE A 7 30.90 45.89 26.47
C ILE A 7 31.19 44.38 26.56
N ILE A 8 30.49 43.69 27.49
CA ILE A 8 30.50 42.25 27.55
C ILE A 8 29.47 41.77 26.56
N VAL A 9 29.93 41.21 25.44
CA VAL A 9 29.08 40.48 24.49
C VAL A 9 28.87 39.07 25.06
N MET A 10 27.72 38.88 25.65
CA MET A 10 27.25 37.56 26.10
C MET A 10 26.71 36.81 24.87
N GLY A 11 27.58 36.01 24.28
CA GLY A 11 27.18 35.12 23.17
C GLY A 11 26.22 34.04 23.68
N ALA A 12 24.96 34.16 23.31
CA ALA A 12 23.99 33.12 23.51
C ALA A 12 24.32 31.97 22.56
N LEU A 13 24.86 30.92 23.11
CA LEU A 13 25.02 29.63 22.43
C LEU A 13 23.63 28.98 22.34
N VAL A 14 22.91 29.23 21.25
CA VAL A 14 21.69 28.49 20.91
C VAL A 14 22.15 27.15 20.37
N ILE A 15 22.18 26.16 21.24
CA ILE A 15 22.34 24.76 20.83
C ILE A 15 21.00 24.33 20.22
N ASN A 16 20.93 24.36 18.90
CA ASN A 16 19.86 23.65 18.16
C ASN A 16 20.11 22.15 18.26
N VAL A 17 19.59 21.54 19.34
CA VAL A 17 19.38 20.08 19.41
C VAL A 17 17.98 19.81 18.88
N LEU A 18 17.82 19.86 17.56
CA LEU A 18 16.66 19.35 16.84
C LEU A 18 17.15 18.59 15.61
N ILE A 19 17.89 17.53 15.83
CA ILE A 19 18.18 16.54 14.80
C ILE A 19 17.80 15.19 15.42
N GLY A 20 16.59 14.76 15.20
CA GLY A 20 16.14 13.44 15.63
C GLY A 20 14.66 13.10 15.50
N CYS A 21 13.81 13.93 14.89
CA CYS A 21 12.37 13.59 14.82
C CYS A 21 11.70 14.02 13.49
N SER A 22 12.39 14.06 12.35
CA SER A 22 11.78 14.55 11.11
C SER A 22 11.41 13.48 10.08
N LYS A 23 11.79 12.22 10.28
CA LYS A 23 11.44 11.14 9.32
C LYS A 23 10.08 10.49 9.57
N GLN A 24 9.51 10.60 10.76
CA GLN A 24 8.21 9.98 11.07
C GLN A 24 6.99 10.77 10.56
N ASN A 25 7.17 12.02 10.13
CA ASN A 25 6.06 12.86 9.64
C ASN A 25 5.88 12.84 8.12
N GLU A 26 6.55 11.96 7.43
CA GLU A 26 6.42 11.75 6.00
C GLU A 26 6.06 10.29 5.73
N ILE A 27 5.31 10.04 4.66
CA ILE A 27 5.00 8.69 4.22
C ILE A 27 6.25 8.14 3.53
N PRO A 28 6.79 6.97 3.97
CA PRO A 28 7.93 6.35 3.33
C PRO A 28 7.68 6.00 1.86
N ASP A 29 8.73 6.02 1.05
CA ASP A 29 8.67 5.62 -0.36
C ASP A 29 8.21 4.16 -0.51
N SER A 30 8.61 3.27 0.40
CA SER A 30 8.16 1.88 0.45
C SER A 30 6.63 1.75 0.57
N THR A 31 6.02 2.57 1.42
CA THR A 31 4.55 2.60 1.59
C THR A 31 3.86 3.12 0.34
N THR A 32 4.36 4.20 -0.23
CA THR A 32 3.82 4.76 -1.48
C THR A 32 3.89 3.72 -2.60
N LYS A 33 5.05 3.06 -2.78
CA LYS A 33 5.27 2.00 -3.76
C LYS A 33 4.28 0.84 -3.57
N LEU A 34 4.11 0.38 -2.33
CA LEU A 34 3.20 -0.71 -2.00
C LEU A 34 1.74 -0.33 -2.26
N LEU A 35 1.28 0.87 -1.85
CA LEU A 35 -0.09 1.33 -2.08
C LEU A 35 -0.44 1.40 -3.57
N HIS A 36 0.48 1.88 -4.41
CA HIS A 36 0.29 1.84 -5.86
C HIS A 36 0.16 0.41 -6.38
N ALA A 37 1.00 -0.53 -5.92
CA ALA A 37 0.97 -1.91 -6.36
C ALA A 37 -0.35 -2.63 -6.04
N ILE A 38 -0.95 -2.37 -4.87
CA ILE A 38 -2.18 -3.04 -4.42
C ILE A 38 -3.47 -2.36 -4.88
N VAL A 39 -3.41 -1.06 -5.24
CA VAL A 39 -4.60 -0.28 -5.60
C VAL A 39 -4.79 -0.17 -7.11
N GLU A 40 -3.71 0.00 -7.89
CA GLU A 40 -3.81 0.30 -9.31
C GLU A 40 -4.18 -0.93 -10.15
N SER A 41 -5.30 -0.87 -10.84
CA SER A 41 -5.84 -1.94 -11.70
C SER A 41 -6.31 -1.36 -13.04
N PRO A 42 -6.15 -2.11 -14.16
CA PRO A 42 -5.57 -3.45 -14.23
C PRO A 42 -4.05 -3.48 -14.00
N ASN A 43 -3.56 -4.54 -13.39
CA ASN A 43 -2.15 -4.79 -13.19
C ASN A 43 -1.83 -6.25 -13.58
N GLU A 44 -1.57 -6.46 -14.86
CA GLU A 44 -1.35 -7.79 -15.43
C GLU A 44 -0.02 -8.44 -14.97
N GLU A 45 0.89 -7.65 -14.40
CA GLU A 45 2.17 -8.15 -13.87
C GLU A 45 2.02 -8.73 -12.46
N LEU A 46 1.11 -8.16 -11.65
CA LEU A 46 0.94 -8.52 -10.25
C LEU A 46 -0.35 -9.29 -9.95
N TYR A 47 -1.31 -9.32 -10.86
CA TYR A 47 -2.56 -10.03 -10.67
C TYR A 47 -2.87 -10.92 -11.86
N HIS A 48 -2.70 -12.21 -11.66
CA HIS A 48 -3.09 -13.21 -12.62
C HIS A 48 -4.48 -13.69 -12.25
N ALA A 49 -5.50 -13.25 -13.01
CA ALA A 49 -6.86 -13.72 -12.80
C ALA A 49 -6.87 -15.26 -12.72
N GLN A 50 -7.20 -15.78 -11.54
CA GLN A 50 -7.29 -17.23 -11.38
C GLN A 50 -8.35 -17.74 -12.36
N PRO A 51 -8.08 -18.82 -13.12
CA PRO A 51 -9.10 -19.41 -13.95
C PRO A 51 -10.31 -19.73 -13.06
N THR A 52 -11.41 -19.02 -13.26
CA THR A 52 -12.67 -19.18 -12.53
C THR A 52 -13.32 -20.56 -12.76
N GLU A 53 -12.68 -21.41 -13.53
CA GLU A 53 -13.03 -22.79 -13.79
C GLU A 53 -12.32 -23.81 -12.89
N ILE A 54 -12.08 -23.49 -11.60
CA ILE A 54 -12.24 -24.56 -10.64
C ILE A 54 -13.76 -24.71 -10.54
N GLY A 55 -14.33 -25.35 -11.54
CA GLY A 55 -15.75 -25.62 -11.58
C GLY A 55 -16.12 -26.26 -10.25
N ILE A 56 -17.24 -25.82 -9.67
CA ILE A 56 -17.95 -26.60 -8.65
C ILE A 56 -18.46 -27.88 -9.36
N GLY A 57 -17.54 -28.57 -10.02
CA GLY A 57 -17.67 -29.87 -10.61
C GLY A 57 -17.26 -30.88 -9.55
N THR A 58 -17.99 -31.95 -9.47
CA THR A 58 -17.86 -33.03 -8.49
C THR A 58 -16.56 -33.82 -8.60
N ASP A 59 -15.67 -33.50 -9.49
CA ASP A 59 -14.40 -34.16 -9.72
C ASP A 59 -13.25 -33.27 -9.20
N ALA A 60 -12.42 -33.82 -8.32
CA ALA A 60 -11.20 -33.18 -7.88
C ALA A 60 -10.29 -32.91 -9.10
N PRO A 61 -9.58 -31.76 -9.14
CA PRO A 61 -8.64 -31.47 -10.23
C PRO A 61 -7.64 -32.61 -10.37
N ASP A 62 -7.28 -32.93 -11.59
CA ASP A 62 -6.23 -33.92 -11.80
C ASP A 62 -4.85 -33.37 -11.40
N GLN A 63 -3.86 -34.25 -11.34
CA GLN A 63 -2.53 -33.87 -10.84
C GLN A 63 -1.86 -32.80 -11.73
N GLU A 64 -2.10 -32.83 -13.04
CA GLU A 64 -1.52 -31.88 -14.01
C GLU A 64 -2.14 -30.49 -13.85
N GLU A 65 -3.46 -30.42 -13.61
CA GLU A 65 -4.16 -29.16 -13.31
C GLU A 65 -3.70 -28.56 -11.97
N ALA A 66 -3.54 -29.40 -10.93
CA ALA A 66 -3.04 -28.97 -9.63
C ALA A 66 -1.60 -28.42 -9.71
N ASP A 67 -0.71 -29.12 -10.41
CA ASP A 67 0.69 -28.72 -10.59
C ASP A 67 0.77 -27.40 -11.40
N THR A 68 -0.09 -27.21 -12.41
CA THR A 68 -0.18 -25.98 -13.20
C THR A 68 -0.64 -24.79 -12.36
N ALA A 69 -1.69 -24.97 -11.55
CA ALA A 69 -2.19 -23.94 -10.65
C ALA A 69 -1.15 -23.55 -9.59
N GLN A 70 -0.45 -24.53 -9.01
CA GLN A 70 0.60 -24.27 -8.03
C GLN A 70 1.74 -23.44 -8.66
N LYS A 71 2.16 -23.79 -9.88
CA LYS A 71 3.21 -23.05 -10.59
C LYS A 71 2.80 -21.59 -10.86
N ALA A 72 1.54 -21.34 -11.28
CA ALA A 72 1.03 -19.99 -11.48
C ALA A 72 1.06 -19.16 -10.19
N VAL A 73 0.70 -19.75 -9.05
CA VAL A 73 0.78 -19.10 -7.73
C VAL A 73 2.22 -18.77 -7.33
N GLU A 74 3.17 -19.67 -7.61
CA GLU A 74 4.59 -19.46 -7.33
C GLU A 74 5.17 -18.34 -8.22
N GLU A 75 4.79 -18.28 -9.49
CA GLU A 75 5.18 -17.22 -10.43
C GLU A 75 4.60 -15.87 -9.97
N GLU A 76 3.31 -15.77 -9.68
CA GLU A 76 2.69 -14.55 -9.15
C GLU A 76 3.36 -14.08 -7.85
N LYS A 77 3.69 -15.00 -6.94
CA LYS A 77 4.41 -14.67 -5.71
C LYS A 77 5.79 -14.10 -5.98
N ALA A 78 6.49 -14.62 -6.98
CA ALA A 78 7.81 -14.11 -7.37
C ALA A 78 7.70 -12.68 -7.93
N ASP A 79 6.71 -12.42 -8.80
CA ASP A 79 6.46 -11.09 -9.37
C ASP A 79 6.15 -10.06 -8.29
N TRP A 80 5.30 -10.40 -7.31
CA TRP A 80 5.05 -9.56 -6.16
C TRP A 80 6.29 -9.31 -5.30
N ASN A 81 7.09 -10.35 -5.06
CA ASN A 81 8.33 -10.19 -4.29
C ASN A 81 9.34 -9.30 -5.01
N ASP A 82 9.46 -9.41 -6.32
CA ASP A 82 10.33 -8.56 -7.13
C ASP A 82 9.84 -7.11 -7.15
N ALA A 83 8.51 -6.92 -7.18
CA ALA A 83 7.91 -5.59 -7.20
C ALA A 83 8.00 -4.88 -5.85
N VAL A 84 7.66 -5.54 -4.73
CA VAL A 84 7.49 -4.87 -3.42
C VAL A 84 8.12 -5.61 -2.24
N GLY A 85 8.83 -6.72 -2.45
CA GLY A 85 9.43 -7.50 -1.36
C GLY A 85 10.40 -6.70 -0.50
N ASP A 86 11.11 -5.75 -1.11
CA ASP A 86 12.04 -4.81 -0.45
C ASP A 86 11.35 -3.75 0.42
N CYS A 87 10.03 -3.62 0.33
CA CYS A 87 9.25 -2.73 1.21
C CYS A 87 9.04 -3.30 2.62
N PHE A 88 9.28 -4.60 2.83
CA PHE A 88 8.94 -5.30 4.05
C PHE A 88 10.15 -5.63 4.92
N SER A 89 9.93 -5.67 6.24
CA SER A 89 10.89 -6.27 7.19
C SER A 89 11.05 -7.76 6.89
N GLU A 90 12.17 -8.34 7.35
CA GLU A 90 12.49 -9.75 7.14
C GLU A 90 11.35 -10.68 7.54
N GLY A 91 10.91 -11.52 6.60
CA GLY A 91 9.82 -12.49 6.77
C GLY A 91 8.39 -11.90 6.71
N MET A 92 8.22 -10.58 6.68
CA MET A 92 6.87 -9.97 6.66
C MET A 92 6.20 -10.00 5.29
N PHE A 93 6.97 -10.10 4.20
CA PHE A 93 6.42 -10.28 2.86
C PHE A 93 5.53 -11.54 2.76
N ASP A 94 5.90 -12.66 3.39
CA ASP A 94 5.08 -13.88 3.38
C ASP A 94 3.73 -13.68 4.11
N THR A 95 3.70 -12.85 5.13
CA THR A 95 2.46 -12.48 5.83
C THR A 95 1.56 -11.63 4.93
N PHE A 96 2.14 -10.62 4.28
CA PHE A 96 1.44 -9.79 3.29
C PHE A 96 0.94 -10.63 2.11
N TRP A 97 1.76 -11.52 1.56
CA TRP A 97 1.37 -12.42 0.47
C TRP A 97 0.07 -13.18 0.75
N ASN A 98 -0.12 -13.62 1.99
CA ASN A 98 -1.31 -14.35 2.42
C ASN A 98 -2.47 -13.45 2.89
N SER A 99 -2.31 -12.13 2.82
CA SER A 99 -3.35 -11.18 3.24
C SER A 99 -4.36 -10.90 2.12
N GLN A 100 -5.54 -10.40 2.50
CA GLN A 100 -6.57 -10.00 1.54
C GLN A 100 -6.25 -8.63 0.92
N GLU A 101 -5.51 -7.79 1.60
CA GLU A 101 -5.15 -6.45 1.14
C GLU A 101 -4.46 -6.49 -0.21
N ARG A 102 -3.59 -7.49 -0.44
CA ARG A 102 -2.87 -7.69 -1.68
C ARG A 102 -3.77 -7.73 -2.92
N ILE A 103 -4.90 -8.41 -2.82
CA ILE A 103 -5.79 -8.66 -3.97
C ILE A 103 -7.12 -7.90 -3.90
N TYR A 104 -7.34 -7.09 -2.86
CA TYR A 104 -8.65 -6.49 -2.62
C TYR A 104 -9.12 -5.63 -3.81
N PHE A 105 -8.33 -4.64 -4.23
CA PHE A 105 -8.67 -3.77 -5.35
C PHE A 105 -8.50 -4.48 -6.70
N LEU A 106 -7.42 -5.23 -6.87
CA LEU A 106 -7.12 -5.95 -8.11
C LEU A 106 -8.21 -6.97 -8.43
N GLY A 107 -8.58 -7.81 -7.45
CA GLY A 107 -9.62 -8.81 -7.61
C GLY A 107 -11.02 -8.22 -7.77
N ALA A 108 -11.35 -7.14 -7.04
CA ALA A 108 -12.62 -6.45 -7.20
C ALA A 108 -12.74 -5.80 -8.59
N SER A 109 -11.65 -5.22 -9.08
CA SER A 109 -11.61 -4.58 -10.40
C SER A 109 -11.75 -5.59 -11.54
N ASP A 110 -11.03 -6.71 -11.45
CA ASP A 110 -11.12 -7.80 -12.44
C ASP A 110 -12.54 -8.41 -12.47
N ALA A 111 -13.07 -8.75 -11.28
CA ALA A 111 -14.40 -9.37 -11.16
C ALA A 111 -15.56 -8.47 -11.63
N ASN A 112 -15.39 -7.16 -11.68
CA ASN A 112 -16.46 -6.18 -11.92
C ASN A 112 -16.16 -5.21 -13.08
N ASP A 113 -15.21 -5.54 -13.94
CA ASP A 113 -14.83 -4.76 -15.13
C ASP A 113 -14.62 -3.28 -14.80
N CYS A 114 -13.82 -2.97 -13.78
CA CYS A 114 -13.48 -1.60 -13.45
C CYS A 114 -11.96 -1.39 -13.35
N GLN A 115 -11.56 -0.13 -13.44
CA GLN A 115 -10.17 0.31 -13.29
C GLN A 115 -10.06 1.14 -12.02
N THR A 116 -8.93 1.01 -11.33
CA THR A 116 -8.62 1.83 -10.17
C THR A 116 -7.25 2.47 -10.30
N SER A 117 -7.08 3.65 -9.72
CA SER A 117 -5.80 4.36 -9.66
C SER A 117 -5.68 5.16 -8.35
N VAL A 118 -4.46 5.31 -7.88
CA VAL A 118 -4.16 6.19 -6.74
C VAL A 118 -4.14 7.63 -7.25
N LYS A 119 -4.97 8.48 -6.64
CA LYS A 119 -5.07 9.91 -6.94
C LYS A 119 -4.29 10.76 -5.94
N GLU A 120 -4.35 10.41 -4.68
CA GLU A 120 -3.71 11.12 -3.59
C GLU A 120 -3.43 10.18 -2.42
N ILE A 121 -2.31 10.41 -1.73
CA ILE A 121 -1.94 9.70 -0.50
C ILE A 121 -1.64 10.75 0.57
N GLU A 122 -2.37 10.74 1.67
CA GLU A 122 -2.28 11.71 2.76
C GLU A 122 -1.94 11.03 4.09
N LEU A 123 -0.98 11.56 4.83
CA LEU A 123 -0.71 11.15 6.20
C LEU A 123 -1.73 11.81 7.13
N VAL A 124 -2.54 11.01 7.82
CA VAL A 124 -3.59 11.50 8.74
C VAL A 124 -3.06 11.61 10.16
N GLU A 125 -2.38 10.56 10.64
CA GLU A 125 -1.90 10.49 12.02
C GLU A 125 -0.65 9.60 12.11
N VAL A 126 0.22 9.92 13.07
CA VAL A 126 1.39 9.11 13.43
C VAL A 126 1.36 8.81 14.92
N ASN A 127 1.42 7.55 15.27
CA ASN A 127 1.51 7.05 16.64
C ASN A 127 2.68 6.06 16.75
N ASP A 128 3.81 6.50 17.28
CA ASP A 128 5.05 5.71 17.33
C ASP A 128 5.46 5.21 15.94
N ASN A 129 5.47 3.89 15.72
CA ASN A 129 5.76 3.25 14.45
C ASN A 129 4.50 2.91 13.62
N ILE A 130 3.36 3.53 13.93
CA ILE A 130 2.10 3.34 13.22
C ILE A 130 1.73 4.63 12.49
N GLN A 131 1.44 4.53 11.21
CA GLN A 131 0.85 5.61 10.43
C GLN A 131 -0.59 5.25 10.03
N HIS A 132 -1.49 6.23 10.17
CA HIS A 132 -2.82 6.21 9.56
C HIS A 132 -2.76 7.06 8.31
N ILE A 133 -3.11 6.46 7.19
CA ILE A 133 -2.96 7.04 5.85
C ILE A 133 -4.33 7.00 5.17
N LYS A 134 -4.70 8.11 4.54
CA LYS A 134 -5.84 8.19 3.64
C LYS A 134 -5.34 8.08 2.21
N VAL A 135 -5.97 7.22 1.42
CA VAL A 135 -5.70 7.08 -0.01
C VAL A 135 -6.97 7.40 -0.79
N THR A 136 -6.92 8.43 -1.62
CA THR A 136 -8.00 8.69 -2.58
C THR A 136 -7.80 7.79 -3.79
N VAL A 137 -8.69 6.81 -3.91
CA VAL A 137 -8.74 5.85 -5.03
C VAL A 137 -9.77 6.34 -6.03
N GLN A 138 -9.35 6.61 -7.25
CA GLN A 138 -10.27 6.89 -8.35
C GLN A 138 -10.61 5.59 -9.07
N ALA A 139 -11.90 5.32 -9.25
CA ALA A 139 -12.40 4.16 -9.97
C ALA A 139 -13.29 4.55 -11.14
N ALA A 140 -13.25 3.75 -12.20
CA ALA A 140 -14.05 3.90 -13.40
C ALA A 140 -14.41 2.53 -14.01
N PRO A 141 -15.57 2.34 -14.66
CA PRO A 141 -15.84 1.15 -15.46
C PRO A 141 -14.84 1.03 -16.63
N SER A 142 -14.37 -0.20 -16.93
CA SER A 142 -13.33 -0.45 -17.95
C SER A 142 -13.78 -0.18 -19.38
N ASP A 143 -15.06 -0.40 -19.69
CA ASP A 143 -15.62 -0.38 -21.05
C ASP A 143 -16.20 0.96 -21.49
N SER A 144 -16.22 1.97 -20.61
CA SER A 144 -16.84 3.27 -20.86
C SER A 144 -15.83 4.35 -21.22
N LYS A 145 -15.94 4.89 -22.42
CA LYS A 145 -15.10 6.02 -22.90
C LYS A 145 -15.50 7.37 -22.29
N GLU A 146 -16.66 7.46 -21.65
CA GLU A 146 -17.22 8.65 -20.98
C GLU A 146 -17.71 8.27 -19.57
N ALA A 147 -17.08 7.28 -18.94
CA ALA A 147 -17.49 6.81 -17.64
C ALA A 147 -17.34 7.89 -16.58
N GLU A 148 -18.38 8.03 -15.80
CA GLU A 148 -18.35 8.84 -14.59
C GLU A 148 -17.35 8.18 -13.61
N THR A 149 -16.22 8.84 -13.41
CA THR A 149 -15.26 8.40 -12.39
C THR A 149 -15.81 8.67 -11.00
N LYS A 150 -15.49 7.80 -10.06
CA LYS A 150 -15.84 7.98 -8.66
C LYS A 150 -14.57 7.91 -7.80
N ASP A 151 -14.42 8.85 -6.88
CA ASP A 151 -13.36 8.86 -5.90
C ASP A 151 -13.85 8.20 -4.61
N PHE A 152 -12.97 7.41 -3.97
CA PHE A 152 -13.16 6.75 -2.68
C PHE A 152 -12.03 7.16 -1.74
N GLU A 153 -12.36 7.64 -0.55
CA GLU A 153 -11.39 8.00 0.49
C GLU A 153 -11.15 6.79 1.40
N THR A 154 -10.24 5.92 1.02
CA THR A 154 -9.94 4.71 1.79
C THR A 154 -8.97 5.01 2.93
N GLU A 155 -9.12 4.29 4.05
CA GLU A 155 -8.27 4.46 5.22
C GLU A 155 -7.40 3.23 5.44
N TRP A 156 -6.12 3.47 5.71
CA TRP A 156 -5.10 2.45 5.87
C TRP A 156 -4.33 2.63 7.17
N ARG A 157 -3.99 1.52 7.79
CA ARG A 157 -3.08 1.45 8.92
C ARG A 157 -1.81 0.74 8.50
N VAL A 158 -0.66 1.41 8.65
CA VAL A 158 0.66 0.85 8.32
C VAL A 158 1.49 0.81 9.60
N ILE A 159 2.05 -0.34 9.90
CA ILE A 159 2.96 -0.57 11.03
C ILE A 159 4.35 -0.80 10.45
N TYR A 160 5.31 -0.01 10.91
CA TYR A 160 6.70 -0.09 10.47
C TYR A 160 7.58 -0.85 11.46
N ASP A 161 8.74 -1.28 11.00
CA ASP A 161 9.76 -1.85 11.84
C ASP A 161 10.27 -0.79 12.84
N GLY A 162 10.43 -1.19 14.11
CA GLY A 162 10.89 -0.27 15.13
C GLY A 162 12.34 0.17 14.97
N ASP A 163 13.14 -0.62 14.27
CA ASP A 163 14.56 -0.35 14.02
C ASP A 163 14.79 0.33 12.67
N ASP A 164 13.88 0.12 11.70
CA ASP A 164 13.92 0.75 10.38
C ASP A 164 12.53 1.24 9.94
N PRO A 165 12.24 2.54 10.05
CA PRO A 165 10.94 3.10 9.73
C PRO A 165 10.63 3.14 8.22
N GLU A 166 11.54 2.74 7.35
CA GLU A 166 11.29 2.56 5.91
C GLU A 166 10.73 1.16 5.59
N LEU A 167 10.80 0.20 6.54
CA LEU A 167 10.35 -1.16 6.35
C LEU A 167 8.99 -1.42 6.99
N ILE A 168 8.09 -2.00 6.22
CA ILE A 168 6.72 -2.31 6.63
C ILE A 168 6.69 -3.67 7.33
N GLN A 169 6.07 -3.72 8.51
CA GLN A 169 5.70 -4.97 9.19
C GLN A 169 4.29 -5.42 8.81
N THR A 170 3.36 -4.46 8.73
CA THR A 170 1.95 -4.78 8.41
C THR A 170 1.31 -3.59 7.73
N ILE A 171 0.47 -3.88 6.75
CA ILE A 171 -0.46 -2.93 6.13
C ILE A 171 -1.88 -3.51 6.21
N GLU A 172 -2.86 -2.67 6.52
CA GLU A 172 -4.25 -3.07 6.70
C GLU A 172 -5.18 -2.00 6.14
N LEU A 173 -6.13 -2.40 5.31
CA LEU A 173 -7.24 -1.56 4.87
C LEU A 173 -8.29 -1.53 5.99
N THR A 174 -8.51 -0.36 6.59
CA THR A 174 -9.44 -0.20 7.72
C THR A 174 -10.80 0.31 7.30
N ASP A 175 -10.87 1.05 6.18
CA ASP A 175 -12.12 1.51 5.55
C ASP A 175 -11.92 1.61 4.03
N ASP A 176 -12.84 1.07 3.25
CA ASP A 176 -12.84 1.12 1.78
C ASP A 176 -13.78 2.21 1.21
N ASP A 177 -14.37 3.04 2.05
CA ASP A 177 -15.37 4.08 1.69
C ASP A 177 -16.51 3.53 0.80
N GLY A 178 -16.83 2.24 0.95
CA GLY A 178 -17.88 1.56 0.18
C GLY A 178 -17.48 1.23 -1.26
N PHE A 179 -16.18 1.18 -1.57
CA PHE A 179 -15.66 0.77 -2.88
C PHE A 179 -16.19 -0.60 -3.30
N TRP A 180 -16.13 -1.60 -2.41
CA TRP A 180 -16.64 -2.94 -2.70
C TRP A 180 -18.11 -2.91 -3.12
N GLY A 181 -18.96 -2.24 -2.33
CA GLY A 181 -20.38 -2.12 -2.63
C GLY A 181 -20.67 -1.44 -3.97
N TRP A 182 -19.84 -0.48 -4.34
CA TRP A 182 -19.92 0.18 -5.64
C TRP A 182 -19.48 -0.73 -6.78
N SER A 183 -18.35 -1.42 -6.64
CA SER A 183 -17.79 -2.26 -7.70
C SER A 183 -18.77 -3.38 -8.12
N VAL A 184 -19.42 -4.03 -7.15
CA VAL A 184 -20.39 -5.13 -7.41
C VAL A 184 -21.77 -4.66 -7.89
N SER A 185 -22.04 -3.37 -7.91
CA SER A 185 -23.33 -2.78 -8.31
C SER A 185 -23.39 -2.34 -9.79
N LYS A 186 -22.34 -2.60 -10.57
CA LYS A 186 -22.17 -2.19 -11.99
C LYS A 186 -22.59 -3.26 -13.01
#